data_8f9e818a28d41908ce63018ecf5fc6c6
#
_entry.id   8f9e818a28d41908ce63018ecf5fc6c6
#
_cell.length_a   1.000
_cell.length_b   1.000
_cell.length_c   1.000
_cell.angle_alpha   90.00
_cell.angle_beta   90.00
_cell.angle_gamma   90.00
#
_symmetry.space_group_name_H-M   'P 1'
#
loop_
_entity.id
_entity.type
_entity.pdbx_description
1 polymer ?
#
loop_
_entity_poly.entity_id
_entity_poly.type
_entity_poly.pdbx_seq_one_letter_code
_entity_poly.pdbx_strand_id
1 'polypeptide(L)'
;MAYFFARLTPQRPNFPADMTPAEGATMGAHVAFLTEQLAKGTLVAAGPVMSPGGVFGLAVIEAESLDAVQKLLANDPANAIGSYEVSPMGNAVVRPRS
;
A
#
# COMPACT_ATOMS: atom_id res chain seq x y z
N MET A 1 -4.56 18.94 2.60
CA MET A 1 -4.06 17.61 2.98
C MET A 1 -2.76 17.30 2.27
N ALA A 2 -2.00 16.38 2.79
CA ALA A 2 -0.72 16.02 2.24
C ALA A 2 -0.79 14.62 1.61
N TYR A 3 0.21 14.30 0.79
CA TYR A 3 0.36 13.01 0.16
C TYR A 3 1.51 12.24 0.81
N PHE A 4 1.36 10.93 0.88
CA PHE A 4 2.33 10.04 1.49
C PHE A 4 2.57 8.84 0.58
N PHE A 5 3.82 8.43 0.50
CA PHE A 5 4.21 7.21 -0.20
C PHE A 5 4.36 6.09 0.82
N ALA A 6 3.64 5.00 0.61
CA ALA A 6 3.77 3.81 1.44
C ALA A 6 4.36 2.68 0.59
N ARG A 7 5.41 2.06 1.10
CA ARG A 7 6.06 0.91 0.47
C ARG A 7 5.81 -0.31 1.32
N LEU A 8 5.19 -1.33 0.73
CA LEU A 8 4.98 -2.62 1.36
C LEU A 8 6.06 -3.59 0.88
N THR A 9 6.94 -3.96 1.78
CA THR A 9 8.03 -4.89 1.47
C THR A 9 7.64 -6.29 1.94
N PRO A 10 7.63 -7.30 1.03
CA PRO A 10 7.30 -8.67 1.41
C PRO A 10 8.32 -9.25 2.38
N GLN A 11 7.89 -10.26 3.17
CA GLN A 11 8.76 -10.94 4.14
C GLN A 11 9.84 -11.81 3.48
N ARG A 12 9.60 -12.25 2.24
CA ARG A 12 10.51 -13.14 1.51
C ARG A 12 10.88 -12.55 0.16
N PRO A 13 12.15 -12.74 -0.29
CA PRO A 13 12.60 -12.17 -1.55
C PRO A 13 11.84 -12.67 -2.79
N ASN A 14 11.35 -13.92 -2.76
CA ASN A 14 10.67 -14.52 -3.92
C ASN A 14 9.15 -14.30 -3.93
N PHE A 15 8.61 -13.71 -2.88
CA PHE A 15 7.19 -13.37 -2.86
C PHE A 15 6.90 -12.30 -3.94
N PRO A 16 5.81 -12.40 -4.73
CA PRO A 16 4.71 -13.35 -4.60
C PRO A 16 4.84 -14.64 -5.42
N ALA A 17 5.97 -14.88 -6.09
CA ALA A 17 6.14 -16.05 -6.95
C ALA A 17 5.97 -17.37 -6.15
N ASP A 18 6.38 -17.37 -4.87
CA ASP A 18 6.27 -18.55 -3.99
C ASP A 18 5.12 -18.44 -3.00
N MET A 19 4.10 -17.65 -3.32
CA MET A 19 2.96 -17.40 -2.43
C MET A 19 2.18 -18.68 -2.12
N THR A 20 1.92 -18.90 -0.82
CA THR A 20 1.08 -20.02 -0.37
C THR A 20 -0.41 -19.69 -0.57
N PRO A 21 -1.30 -20.71 -0.55
CA PRO A 21 -2.74 -20.44 -0.62
C PRO A 21 -3.26 -19.53 0.50
N ALA A 22 -2.73 -19.66 1.71
CA ALA A 22 -3.12 -18.79 2.84
C ALA A 22 -2.69 -17.35 2.58
N GLU A 23 -1.51 -17.15 2.04
CA GLU A 23 -1.01 -15.82 1.67
C GLU A 23 -1.83 -15.23 0.53
N GLY A 24 -2.28 -16.06 -0.41
CA GLY A 24 -3.19 -15.63 -1.48
C GLY A 24 -4.50 -15.08 -0.94
N ALA A 25 -5.07 -15.73 0.08
CA ALA A 25 -6.27 -15.23 0.75
C ALA A 25 -6.01 -13.88 1.43
N THR A 26 -4.85 -13.75 2.10
CA THR A 26 -4.45 -12.48 2.72
C THR A 26 -4.28 -11.38 1.68
N MET A 27 -3.70 -11.69 0.53
CA MET A 27 -3.55 -10.71 -0.56
C MET A 27 -4.91 -10.29 -1.13
N GLY A 28 -5.87 -11.21 -1.22
CA GLY A 28 -7.23 -10.88 -1.61
C GLY A 28 -7.88 -9.90 -0.64
N ALA A 29 -7.71 -10.11 0.66
CA ALA A 29 -8.20 -9.20 1.69
C ALA A 29 -7.48 -7.84 1.63
N HIS A 30 -6.18 -7.83 1.33
CA HIS A 30 -5.40 -6.61 1.13
C HIS A 30 -5.95 -5.79 -0.04
N VAL A 31 -6.23 -6.42 -1.18
CA VAL A 31 -6.81 -5.73 -2.34
C VAL A 31 -8.19 -5.15 -2.00
N ALA A 32 -9.00 -5.88 -1.24
CA ALA A 32 -10.31 -5.40 -0.80
C ALA A 32 -10.16 -4.16 0.11
N PHE A 33 -9.19 -4.18 1.02
CA PHE A 33 -8.89 -3.03 1.88
C PHE A 33 -8.50 -1.81 1.03
N LEU A 34 -7.58 -1.98 0.07
CA LEU A 34 -7.14 -0.88 -0.80
C LEU A 34 -8.29 -0.34 -1.65
N THR A 35 -9.13 -1.23 -2.18
CA THR A 35 -10.28 -0.84 -3.00
C THR A 35 -11.25 0.02 -2.19
N GLU A 36 -11.47 -0.33 -0.92
CA GLU A 36 -12.29 0.46 -0.02
C GLU A 36 -11.70 1.85 0.21
N GLN A 37 -10.38 1.94 0.42
CA GLN A 37 -9.72 3.23 0.61
C GLN A 37 -9.75 4.08 -0.66
N LEU A 38 -9.67 3.44 -1.82
CA LEU A 38 -9.81 4.13 -3.10
C LEU A 38 -11.20 4.76 -3.22
N ALA A 39 -12.23 4.01 -2.87
CA ALA A 39 -13.61 4.50 -2.91
C ALA A 39 -13.85 5.66 -1.94
N LYS A 40 -13.19 5.65 -0.79
CA LYS A 40 -13.27 6.72 0.20
C LYS A 40 -12.47 7.97 -0.17
N GLY A 41 -11.63 7.89 -1.20
CA GLY A 41 -10.79 9.01 -1.63
C GLY A 41 -9.50 9.17 -0.83
N THR A 42 -9.22 8.26 0.09
CA THR A 42 -7.99 8.27 0.88
C THR A 42 -6.80 7.76 0.06
N LEU A 43 -7.03 6.73 -0.74
CA LEU A 43 -6.01 6.15 -1.60
C LEU A 43 -6.08 6.79 -2.99
N VAL A 44 -4.95 7.28 -3.48
CA VAL A 44 -4.82 7.85 -4.83
C VAL A 44 -4.55 6.75 -5.84
N ALA A 45 -3.61 5.89 -5.54
CA ALA A 45 -3.23 4.77 -6.40
C ALA A 45 -2.47 3.75 -5.58
N ALA A 46 -2.55 2.47 -5.96
CA ALA A 46 -1.79 1.40 -5.35
C ALA A 46 -1.59 0.28 -6.35
N GLY A 47 -0.52 -0.49 -6.15
CA GLY A 47 -0.26 -1.66 -6.96
C GLY A 47 1.13 -2.23 -6.72
N PRO A 48 1.39 -3.42 -7.26
CA PRO A 48 2.72 -4.00 -7.19
C PRO A 48 3.67 -3.30 -8.16
N VAL A 49 4.91 -3.13 -7.73
CA VAL A 49 6.00 -2.61 -8.55
C VAL A 49 6.95 -3.76 -8.84
N MET A 50 7.14 -4.04 -10.12
CA MET A 50 7.97 -5.15 -10.59
C MET A 50 9.40 -4.66 -10.77
N SER A 51 10.11 -4.42 -9.68
CA SER A 51 11.45 -3.88 -9.74
C SER A 51 12.50 -4.99 -9.93
N PRO A 52 13.68 -4.68 -10.50
CA PRO A 52 14.73 -5.68 -10.64
C PRO A 52 15.21 -6.28 -9.33
N GLY A 53 15.12 -5.54 -8.23
CA GLY A 53 15.51 -6.01 -6.91
C GLY A 53 14.44 -6.81 -6.18
N GLY A 54 13.26 -6.99 -6.79
CA GLY A 54 12.14 -7.71 -6.20
C GLY A 54 10.85 -6.90 -6.28
N VAL A 55 9.74 -7.57 -6.02
CA VAL A 55 8.41 -6.96 -6.06
C VAL A 55 8.13 -6.29 -4.72
N PHE A 56 7.60 -5.08 -4.75
CA PHE A 56 7.06 -4.42 -3.56
C PHE A 56 5.72 -3.78 -3.88
N GLY A 57 4.94 -3.49 -2.85
CA GLY A 57 3.68 -2.77 -3.01
C GLY A 57 3.89 -1.27 -2.89
N LEU A 58 3.25 -0.50 -3.78
CA LEU A 58 3.25 0.95 -3.71
C LEU A 58 1.84 1.42 -3.39
N ALA A 59 1.72 2.41 -2.51
CA ALA A 59 0.48 3.14 -2.30
C ALA A 59 0.78 4.63 -2.15
N VAL A 60 -0.05 5.46 -2.77
CA VAL A 60 -0.02 6.90 -2.57
C VAL A 60 -1.31 7.27 -1.84
N ILE A 61 -1.18 7.89 -0.68
CA ILE A 61 -2.28 8.14 0.25
C ILE A 61 -2.37 9.65 0.52
N GLU A 62 -3.58 10.17 0.47
CA GLU A 62 -3.87 11.54 0.85
C GLU A 62 -4.42 11.55 2.28
N ALA A 63 -3.77 12.27 3.18
CA ALA A 63 -4.14 12.30 4.59
C ALA A 63 -3.68 13.58 5.27
N GLU A 64 -4.17 13.82 6.48
CA GLU A 64 -3.82 15.01 7.25
C GLU A 64 -2.42 14.94 7.85
N SER A 65 -1.94 13.73 8.16
CA SER A 65 -0.68 13.56 8.87
C SER A 65 -0.10 12.17 8.64
N LEU A 66 1.19 12.03 8.91
CA LEU A 66 1.87 10.74 8.91
C LEU A 66 1.21 9.77 9.90
N ASP A 67 0.83 10.25 11.08
CA ASP A 67 0.17 9.44 12.09
C ASP A 67 -1.15 8.87 11.57
N ALA A 68 -1.94 9.67 10.84
CA ALA A 68 -3.19 9.21 10.24
C ALA A 68 -2.95 8.09 9.23
N VAL A 69 -1.89 8.19 8.42
CA VAL A 69 -1.53 7.15 7.45
C VAL A 69 -1.12 5.87 8.16
N GLN A 70 -0.29 5.97 9.20
CA GLN A 70 0.16 4.82 9.95
C GLN A 70 -1.00 4.09 10.62
N LYS A 71 -1.95 4.84 11.18
CA LYS A 71 -3.15 4.26 11.79
C LYS A 71 -4.03 3.56 10.74
N LEU A 72 -4.17 4.17 9.57
CA LEU A 72 -4.93 3.56 8.48
C LEU A 72 -4.30 2.24 8.04
N LEU A 73 -3.00 2.24 7.76
CA LEU A 73 -2.30 1.07 7.25
C LEU A 73 -2.17 -0.04 8.29
N ALA A 74 -2.27 0.27 9.59
CA ALA A 74 -2.30 -0.75 10.63
C ALA A 74 -3.48 -1.71 10.49
N ASN A 75 -4.54 -1.31 9.77
CA ASN A 75 -5.72 -2.13 9.52
C ASN A 75 -5.58 -3.02 8.27
N ASP A 76 -4.50 -2.87 7.50
CA ASP A 76 -4.33 -3.66 6.29
C ASP A 76 -3.93 -5.11 6.64
N PRO A 77 -4.68 -6.11 6.13
CA PRO A 77 -4.31 -7.52 6.36
C PRO A 77 -2.90 -7.88 5.87
N ALA A 78 -2.34 -7.14 4.92
CA ALA A 78 -1.00 -7.40 4.39
C ALA A 78 0.11 -7.23 5.43
N ASN A 79 -0.17 -6.63 6.60
CA ASN A 79 0.80 -6.58 7.69
C ASN A 79 1.21 -7.97 8.17
N ALA A 80 0.41 -9.00 7.90
CA ALA A 80 0.75 -10.37 8.24
C ALA A 80 1.85 -10.95 7.34
N ILE A 81 2.07 -10.37 6.16
CA ILE A 81 2.98 -10.94 5.15
C ILE A 81 4.00 -9.93 4.63
N GLY A 82 4.08 -8.76 5.21
CA GLY A 82 5.04 -7.74 4.83
C GLY A 82 5.08 -6.62 5.83
N SER A 83 5.88 -5.61 5.54
CA SER A 83 5.99 -4.43 6.38
C SER A 83 5.89 -3.16 5.55
N TYR A 84 5.22 -2.16 6.11
CA TYR A 84 5.07 -0.85 5.50
C TYR A 84 6.15 0.11 5.97
N GLU A 85 6.68 0.88 5.02
CA GLU A 85 7.46 2.08 5.29
C GLU A 85 6.71 3.24 4.67
N VAL A 86 6.50 4.31 5.43
CA VAL A 86 5.74 5.47 4.99
C VAL A 86 6.63 6.70 4.99
N SER A 87 6.62 7.44 3.88
CA SER A 87 7.37 8.68 3.74
C SER A 87 6.45 9.79 3.29
N PRO A 88 6.53 10.98 3.90
CA PRO A 88 5.82 12.14 3.37
C PRO A 88 6.38 12.51 1.99
N MET A 89 5.49 12.90 1.10
CA MET A 89 5.88 13.43 -0.20
C MET A 89 5.95 14.95 -0.12
N GLY A 90 6.79 15.55 -0.96
CA GLY A 90 6.76 17.00 -1.16
C GLY A 90 5.55 17.40 -2.00
N ASN A 91 5.67 18.46 -2.78
CA ASN A 91 4.57 18.92 -3.62
C ASN A 91 4.25 17.88 -4.68
N ALA A 92 3.25 17.06 -4.42
CA ALA A 92 2.87 15.98 -5.33
C ALA A 92 2.03 16.52 -6.48
N VAL A 93 2.28 15.97 -7.67
CA VAL A 93 1.46 16.26 -8.86
C VAL A 93 0.60 15.04 -9.08
N VAL A 94 -0.71 15.21 -8.97
CA VAL A 94 -1.67 14.12 -9.11
C VAL A 94 -2.76 14.54 -10.09
N ARG A 95 -3.44 13.53 -10.63
CA ARG A 95 -4.57 13.78 -11.52
C ARG A 95 -5.67 14.50 -10.76
N PRO A 96 -6.25 15.57 -11.31
CA PRO A 96 -7.38 16.22 -10.67
C PRO A 96 -8.56 15.26 -10.51
N ARG A 97 -9.30 15.42 -9.43
CA ARG A 97 -10.57 14.70 -9.25
C ARG A 97 -11.61 15.31 -10.19
N SER A 98 -12.36 14.45 -10.83
CA SER A 98 -13.44 14.90 -11.72
C SER A 98 -14.81 14.73 -11.07
#